data_c54f12eddb9a32b95c15881339503b3b
#
_entry.id   c54f12eddb9a32b95c15881339503b3b
#
_cell.length_a   1.000
_cell.length_b   1.000
_cell.length_c   1.000
_cell.angle_alpha   90.00
_cell.angle_beta   90.00
_cell.angle_gamma   90.00
#
_symmetry.space_group_name_H-M   'P 1'
#
loop_
_entity.id
_entity.type
_entity.pdbx_description
1 polymer ?
#
loop_
_entity_poly.entity_id
_entity_poly.type
_entity_poly.pdbx_seq_one_letter_code
_entity_poly.pdbx_strand_id
1 'polypeptide(L)'
;MTVNENEAPMIDIRNVSKWYGSFQVLKNCSTSVRKGEVVVVCGPSGSGKSNLIKTVNGLEPVQQGTILVNGVEVTNPKTNLTRLRSHVGMVFQHFELFPHLSIRENLVLAQMKVLKRNREEATKKGLALLDRVGLLKQAEKYPGQLSGGQQQRVAIARALAMDPICMLFDEPTSALDPEMINEVLDVMVELAQEGMTMMVVTHEMGFARKVADRVIFVEGGEILEDSPKDEFFEHPKSERTQHFLSKILSH
;
A
#
# COMPACT_ATOMS: atom_id res chain seq x y z
N MET A 1 4.50 22.20 9.89
CA MET A 1 5.82 22.01 9.24
C MET A 1 5.66 22.45 7.80
N THR A 2 6.41 23.44 7.35
CA THR A 2 6.36 23.94 5.97
C THR A 2 6.95 22.85 5.05
N VAL A 3 6.10 22.29 4.21
CA VAL A 3 6.49 21.30 3.21
C VAL A 3 7.39 21.98 2.18
N ASN A 4 8.62 21.52 2.05
CA ASN A 4 9.57 22.01 1.04
C ASN A 4 9.08 21.50 -0.34
N GLU A 5 8.53 22.36 -1.16
CA GLU A 5 8.01 22.03 -2.50
C GLU A 5 9.09 21.57 -3.50
N ASN A 6 10.36 21.61 -3.10
CA ASN A 6 11.53 21.29 -3.94
C ASN A 6 12.13 19.89 -3.74
N GLU A 7 11.58 19.03 -2.84
CA GLU A 7 12.07 17.67 -2.71
C GLU A 7 11.45 16.76 -3.78
N ALA A 8 12.30 15.96 -4.44
CA ALA A 8 11.83 14.95 -5.40
C ALA A 8 10.82 13.99 -4.72
N PRO A 9 9.70 13.64 -5.37
CA PRO A 9 8.71 12.78 -4.79
C PRO A 9 9.27 11.38 -4.49
N MET A 10 8.75 10.72 -3.44
CA MET A 10 9.09 9.34 -3.11
C MET A 10 8.59 8.38 -4.18
N ILE A 11 7.38 8.61 -4.71
CA ILE A 11 6.80 7.88 -5.84
C ILE A 11 6.39 8.91 -6.88
N ASP A 12 6.74 8.68 -8.13
CA ASP A 12 6.41 9.56 -9.25
C ASP A 12 5.93 8.71 -10.43
N ILE A 13 4.66 8.86 -10.77
CA ILE A 13 3.96 8.14 -11.85
C ILE A 13 3.66 9.14 -12.95
N ARG A 14 4.18 8.92 -14.16
CA ARG A 14 4.08 9.85 -15.30
C ARG A 14 3.49 9.18 -16.51
N ASN A 15 2.31 9.59 -16.94
CA ASN A 15 1.63 9.18 -18.18
C ASN A 15 1.56 7.65 -18.35
N VAL A 16 1.30 6.94 -17.24
CA VAL A 16 1.31 5.48 -17.22
C VAL A 16 0.06 4.92 -17.88
N SER A 17 0.28 4.05 -18.87
CA SER A 17 -0.77 3.28 -19.53
C SER A 17 -0.44 1.79 -19.54
N LYS A 18 -1.47 0.96 -19.32
CA LYS A 18 -1.32 -0.49 -19.21
C LYS A 18 -2.43 -1.22 -19.95
N TRP A 19 -2.06 -2.30 -20.65
CA TRP A 19 -2.98 -3.19 -21.34
C TRP A 19 -2.80 -4.65 -20.93
N TYR A 20 -3.90 -5.39 -20.97
CA TYR A 20 -3.93 -6.86 -21.03
C TYR A 20 -4.50 -7.25 -22.39
N GLY A 21 -3.64 -7.67 -23.33
CA GLY A 21 -4.00 -7.85 -24.72
C GLY A 21 -4.53 -6.55 -25.33
N SER A 22 -5.78 -6.53 -25.78
CA SER A 22 -6.44 -5.33 -26.33
C SER A 22 -7.17 -4.49 -25.27
N PHE A 23 -7.31 -5.00 -24.05
CA PHE A 23 -8.03 -4.31 -22.98
C PHE A 23 -7.12 -3.35 -22.22
N GLN A 24 -7.42 -2.05 -22.26
CA GLN A 24 -6.67 -1.03 -21.56
C GLN A 24 -7.20 -0.87 -20.13
N VAL A 25 -6.37 -1.14 -19.13
CA VAL A 25 -6.74 -1.06 -17.70
C VAL A 25 -6.27 0.23 -17.02
N LEU A 26 -5.20 0.86 -17.52
CA LEU A 26 -4.74 2.18 -17.08
C LEU A 26 -4.53 3.07 -18.30
N LYS A 27 -4.98 4.33 -18.20
CA LYS A 27 -4.97 5.29 -19.29
C LYS A 27 -4.33 6.58 -18.82
N ASN A 28 -3.10 6.81 -19.24
CA ASN A 28 -2.37 8.06 -19.02
C ASN A 28 -2.38 8.57 -17.57
N CYS A 29 -2.27 7.65 -16.61
CA CYS A 29 -2.28 7.98 -15.18
C CYS A 29 -1.01 8.74 -14.79
N SER A 30 -1.18 9.88 -14.11
CA SER A 30 -0.07 10.67 -13.57
C SER A 30 -0.41 11.14 -12.16
N THR A 31 0.48 10.85 -11.21
CA THR A 31 0.39 11.31 -9.82
C THR A 31 1.75 11.13 -9.15
N SER A 32 1.92 11.74 -7.98
CA SER A 32 3.14 11.59 -7.18
C SER A 32 2.80 11.41 -5.71
N VAL A 33 3.71 10.83 -4.93
CA VAL A 33 3.61 10.73 -3.47
C VAL A 33 4.88 11.29 -2.86
N ARG A 34 4.75 12.27 -1.98
CA ARG A 34 5.88 12.86 -1.27
C ARG A 34 6.35 11.98 -0.12
N LYS A 35 7.55 12.20 0.37
CA LYS A 35 8.03 11.51 1.57
C LYS A 35 7.18 11.87 2.78
N GLY A 36 6.72 10.86 3.52
CA GLY A 36 5.85 11.02 4.68
C GLY A 36 4.37 11.27 4.32
N GLU A 37 4.01 11.39 3.04
CA GLU A 37 2.65 11.61 2.60
C GLU A 37 1.86 10.31 2.59
N VAL A 38 0.60 10.38 3.00
CA VAL A 38 -0.39 9.31 2.88
C VAL A 38 -1.36 9.63 1.76
N VAL A 39 -1.28 8.89 0.66
CA VAL A 39 -2.18 9.02 -0.48
C VAL A 39 -3.14 7.84 -0.52
N VAL A 40 -4.43 8.12 -0.46
CA VAL A 40 -5.48 7.11 -0.60
C VAL A 40 -5.98 7.09 -2.04
N VAL A 41 -6.13 5.89 -2.60
CA VAL A 41 -6.67 5.65 -3.94
C VAL A 41 -8.02 4.96 -3.78
N CYS A 42 -9.08 5.60 -4.24
CA CYS A 42 -10.45 5.08 -4.18
C CYS A 42 -11.12 5.07 -5.57
N GLY A 43 -12.30 4.48 -5.65
CA GLY A 43 -13.08 4.38 -6.89
C GLY A 43 -13.81 3.05 -7.01
N PRO A 44 -14.66 2.85 -8.02
CA PRO A 44 -15.42 1.62 -8.23
C PRO A 44 -14.54 0.37 -8.37
N SER A 45 -15.12 -0.80 -8.08
CA SER A 45 -14.45 -2.08 -8.36
C SER A 45 -14.14 -2.21 -9.85
N GLY A 46 -12.96 -2.77 -10.17
CA GLY A 46 -12.51 -2.92 -11.55
C GLY A 46 -12.02 -1.62 -12.23
N SER A 47 -11.91 -0.49 -11.51
CA SER A 47 -11.46 0.79 -12.08
C SER A 47 -9.95 0.90 -12.35
N GLY A 48 -9.14 -0.11 -11.96
CA GLY A 48 -7.68 -0.11 -12.20
C GLY A 48 -6.82 0.21 -10.97
N LYS A 49 -7.40 0.48 -9.79
CA LYS A 49 -6.68 0.86 -8.55
C LYS A 49 -5.57 -0.13 -8.17
N SER A 50 -5.92 -1.42 -8.07
CA SER A 50 -4.95 -2.49 -7.73
C SER A 50 -3.86 -2.64 -8.81
N ASN A 51 -4.21 -2.40 -10.08
CA ASN A 51 -3.20 -2.38 -11.13
C ASN A 51 -2.25 -1.19 -10.95
N LEU A 52 -2.80 0.02 -10.70
CA LEU A 52 -2.00 1.23 -10.50
C LEU A 52 -0.98 1.05 -9.37
N ILE A 53 -1.41 0.59 -8.20
CA ILE A 53 -0.50 0.41 -7.06
C ILE A 53 0.56 -0.67 -7.32
N LYS A 54 0.20 -1.77 -8.01
CA LYS A 54 1.13 -2.86 -8.36
C LYS A 54 2.17 -2.46 -9.41
N THR A 55 1.92 -1.40 -10.18
CA THR A 55 2.94 -0.88 -11.10
C THR A 55 4.08 -0.18 -10.36
N VAL A 56 3.82 0.39 -9.18
CA VAL A 56 4.80 1.15 -8.39
C VAL A 56 6.00 0.29 -7.98
N ASN A 57 5.78 -0.98 -7.65
CA ASN A 57 6.87 -1.91 -7.31
C ASN A 57 7.25 -2.86 -8.47
N GLY A 58 6.72 -2.59 -9.67
CA GLY A 58 6.98 -3.38 -10.88
C GLY A 58 6.41 -4.79 -10.85
N LEU A 59 5.45 -5.11 -9.96
CA LEU A 59 4.71 -6.39 -10.02
C LEU A 59 3.86 -6.47 -11.28
N GLU A 60 3.31 -5.33 -11.69
CA GLU A 60 2.59 -5.19 -12.95
C GLU A 60 3.39 -4.31 -13.91
N PRO A 61 3.90 -4.85 -15.03
CA PRO A 61 4.61 -4.05 -16.02
C PRO A 61 3.63 -3.12 -16.75
N VAL A 62 4.14 -1.96 -17.16
CA VAL A 62 3.40 -0.99 -17.98
C VAL A 62 3.97 -0.94 -19.39
N GLN A 63 3.13 -0.59 -20.37
CA GLN A 63 3.55 -0.47 -21.76
C GLN A 63 3.94 0.97 -22.14
N GLN A 64 3.43 1.97 -21.41
CA GLN A 64 3.75 3.38 -21.63
C GLN A 64 3.90 4.12 -20.30
N GLY A 65 4.66 5.20 -20.33
CA GLY A 65 4.90 6.05 -19.17
C GLY A 65 6.13 5.64 -18.36
N THR A 66 6.37 6.39 -17.29
CA THR A 66 7.56 6.23 -16.44
C THR A 66 7.12 6.21 -14.98
N ILE A 67 7.71 5.33 -14.20
CA ILE A 67 7.50 5.26 -12.75
C ILE A 67 8.86 5.34 -12.07
N LEU A 68 8.99 6.27 -11.12
CA LEU A 68 10.17 6.38 -10.26
C LEU A 68 9.77 6.13 -8.81
N VAL A 69 10.62 5.43 -8.08
CA VAL A 69 10.51 5.26 -6.62
C VAL A 69 11.84 5.62 -6.01
N ASN A 70 11.85 6.65 -5.17
CA ASN A 70 13.06 7.23 -4.58
C ASN A 70 14.16 7.48 -5.63
N GLY A 71 13.77 8.05 -6.78
CA GLY A 71 14.66 8.36 -7.91
C GLY A 71 15.08 7.15 -8.76
N VAL A 72 14.67 5.94 -8.41
CA VAL A 72 14.94 4.72 -9.19
C VAL A 72 13.80 4.48 -10.18
N GLU A 73 14.10 4.42 -11.47
CA GLU A 73 13.10 4.18 -12.51
C GLU A 73 12.70 2.69 -12.56
N VAL A 74 11.47 2.41 -12.12
CA VAL A 74 10.88 1.06 -12.09
C VAL A 74 10.66 0.50 -13.49
N THR A 75 10.28 1.36 -14.42
CA THR A 75 9.95 1.03 -15.81
C THR A 75 11.16 0.74 -16.69
N ASN A 76 12.37 1.07 -16.23
CA ASN A 76 13.59 0.76 -16.97
C ASN A 76 13.90 -0.74 -16.90
N PRO A 77 14.03 -1.45 -18.04
CA PRO A 77 14.28 -2.90 -18.09
C PRO A 77 15.62 -3.32 -17.45
N LYS A 78 16.54 -2.37 -17.23
CA LYS A 78 17.83 -2.63 -16.55
C LYS A 78 17.75 -2.51 -15.04
N THR A 79 16.62 -2.05 -14.49
CA THR A 79 16.45 -1.87 -13.05
C THR A 79 16.40 -3.21 -12.33
N ASN A 80 17.19 -3.33 -11.27
CA ASN A 80 17.13 -4.48 -10.37
C ASN A 80 15.88 -4.40 -9.49
N LEU A 81 14.77 -4.97 -9.98
CA LEU A 81 13.48 -4.98 -9.28
C LEU A 81 13.53 -5.71 -7.94
N THR A 82 14.39 -6.71 -7.77
CA THR A 82 14.58 -7.39 -6.47
C THR A 82 15.09 -6.43 -5.42
N ARG A 83 16.09 -5.61 -5.76
CA ARG A 83 16.60 -4.58 -4.88
C ARG A 83 15.56 -3.48 -4.61
N LEU A 84 14.85 -3.04 -5.61
CA LEU A 84 13.79 -2.03 -5.45
C LEU A 84 12.70 -2.56 -4.49
N ARG A 85 12.19 -3.76 -4.73
CA ARG A 85 11.15 -4.40 -3.91
C ARG A 85 11.58 -4.65 -2.47
N SER A 86 12.88 -4.76 -2.19
CA SER A 86 13.36 -4.89 -0.81
C SER A 86 13.20 -3.59 0.01
N HIS A 87 13.00 -2.45 -0.66
CA HIS A 87 12.79 -1.14 -0.02
C HIS A 87 11.33 -0.64 -0.12
N VAL A 88 10.46 -1.36 -0.82
CA VAL A 88 9.04 -1.02 -0.98
C VAL A 88 8.21 -2.11 -0.33
N GLY A 89 7.59 -1.79 0.80
CA GLY A 89 6.68 -2.72 1.46
C GLY A 89 5.38 -2.85 0.66
N MET A 90 4.87 -4.07 0.53
CA MET A 90 3.58 -4.34 -0.13
C MET A 90 2.73 -5.24 0.75
N VAL A 91 1.50 -4.81 0.99
CA VAL A 91 0.47 -5.57 1.71
C VAL A 91 -0.68 -5.81 0.76
N PHE A 92 -1.06 -7.07 0.59
CA PHE A 92 -2.08 -7.53 -0.34
C PHE A 92 -3.42 -7.77 0.36
N GLN A 93 -4.48 -7.86 -0.42
CA GLN A 93 -5.82 -8.21 0.01
C GLN A 93 -5.87 -9.58 0.69
N HIS A 94 -5.12 -10.58 0.19
CA HIS A 94 -5.09 -11.96 0.66
C HIS A 94 -3.80 -12.28 1.40
N PHE A 95 -3.41 -11.51 2.38
CA PHE A 95 -2.32 -11.70 3.36
C PHE A 95 -0.98 -12.20 2.78
N GLU A 96 -0.99 -13.15 1.86
CA GLU A 96 0.17 -13.76 1.17
C GLU A 96 1.26 -14.29 2.12
N LEU A 97 0.85 -14.84 3.27
CA LEU A 97 1.75 -15.49 4.21
C LEU A 97 2.16 -16.87 3.70
N PHE A 98 3.39 -17.27 4.00
CA PHE A 98 3.86 -18.63 3.72
C PHE A 98 3.19 -19.62 4.66
N PRO A 99 2.28 -20.49 4.20
CA PRO A 99 1.45 -21.32 5.09
C PRO A 99 2.24 -22.43 5.79
N HIS A 100 3.39 -22.82 5.24
CA HIS A 100 4.28 -23.85 5.77
C HIS A 100 5.35 -23.31 6.75
N LEU A 101 5.39 -22.00 6.97
CA LEU A 101 6.29 -21.34 7.91
C LEU A 101 5.52 -20.82 9.12
N SER A 102 6.14 -20.84 10.28
CA SER A 102 5.58 -20.18 11.47
C SER A 102 5.48 -18.66 11.24
N ILE A 103 4.69 -17.97 12.06
CA ILE A 103 4.54 -16.52 11.99
C ILE A 103 5.89 -15.83 12.16
N ARG A 104 6.70 -16.25 13.13
CA ARG A 104 8.06 -15.76 13.30
C ARG A 104 8.90 -15.97 12.04
N GLU A 105 8.87 -17.14 11.43
CA GLU A 105 9.67 -17.46 10.24
C GLU A 105 9.20 -16.66 9.01
N ASN A 106 7.91 -16.34 8.88
CA ASN A 106 7.40 -15.42 7.86
C ASN A 106 8.08 -14.05 7.94
N LEU A 107 8.36 -13.53 9.15
CA LEU A 107 9.04 -12.23 9.31
C LEU A 107 10.56 -12.33 9.16
N VAL A 108 11.15 -13.47 9.48
CA VAL A 108 12.61 -13.66 9.50
C VAL A 108 13.19 -13.97 8.12
N LEU A 109 12.49 -14.76 7.32
CA LEU A 109 13.00 -15.30 6.06
C LEU A 109 13.55 -14.23 5.11
N ALA A 110 12.76 -13.21 4.80
CA ALA A 110 13.14 -12.16 3.86
C ALA A 110 14.31 -11.32 4.39
N GLN A 111 14.34 -11.02 5.67
CA GLN A 111 15.44 -10.29 6.31
C GLN A 111 16.77 -11.04 6.14
N MET A 112 16.79 -12.36 6.33
CA MET A 112 17.99 -13.18 6.17
C MET A 112 18.39 -13.34 4.70
N LYS A 113 17.43 -13.65 3.83
CA LYS A 113 17.73 -13.98 2.42
C LYS A 113 18.07 -12.76 1.59
N VAL A 114 17.38 -11.64 1.80
CA VAL A 114 17.50 -10.43 0.99
C VAL A 114 18.42 -9.41 1.65
N LEU A 115 18.18 -9.05 2.92
CA LEU A 115 18.98 -8.05 3.65
C LEU A 115 20.26 -8.61 4.27
N LYS A 116 20.45 -9.93 4.21
CA LYS A 116 21.63 -10.64 4.76
C LYS A 116 21.81 -10.45 6.28
N ARG A 117 20.74 -10.10 7.01
CA ARG A 117 20.78 -10.07 8.47
C ARG A 117 21.06 -11.46 9.03
N ASN A 118 21.79 -11.54 10.12
CA ASN A 118 21.93 -12.79 10.84
C ASN A 118 20.58 -13.20 11.48
N ARG A 119 20.46 -14.49 11.87
CA ARG A 119 19.19 -15.04 12.36
C ARG A 119 18.74 -14.40 13.68
N GLU A 120 19.68 -14.06 14.54
CA GLU A 120 19.39 -13.45 15.85
C GLU A 120 18.80 -12.04 15.68
N GLU A 121 19.45 -11.19 14.90
CA GLU A 121 18.96 -9.84 14.56
C GLU A 121 17.59 -9.89 13.87
N ALA A 122 17.45 -10.76 12.86
CA ALA A 122 16.20 -10.91 12.14
C ALA A 122 15.05 -11.38 13.06
N THR A 123 15.34 -12.31 13.97
CA THR A 123 14.36 -12.83 14.94
C THR A 123 13.99 -11.73 15.94
N LYS A 124 14.96 -11.04 16.53
CA LYS A 124 14.72 -9.94 17.48
C LYS A 124 13.82 -8.88 16.87
N LYS A 125 14.12 -8.45 15.63
CA LYS A 125 13.31 -7.47 14.92
C LYS A 125 11.90 -8.01 14.60
N GLY A 126 11.81 -9.25 14.13
CA GLY A 126 10.53 -9.89 13.84
C GLY A 126 9.61 -9.96 15.06
N LEU A 127 10.16 -10.38 16.22
CA LEU A 127 9.40 -10.45 17.47
C LEU A 127 8.97 -9.07 17.97
N ALA A 128 9.82 -8.04 17.86
CA ALA A 128 9.45 -6.66 18.19
C ALA A 128 8.30 -6.13 17.32
N LEU A 129 8.30 -6.47 16.02
CA LEU A 129 7.21 -6.10 15.11
C LEU A 129 5.92 -6.90 15.39
N LEU A 130 6.03 -8.16 15.80
CA LEU A 130 4.86 -8.93 16.24
C LEU A 130 4.27 -8.36 17.52
N ASP A 131 5.10 -7.92 18.45
CA ASP A 131 4.65 -7.24 19.68
C ASP A 131 3.91 -5.95 19.35
N ARG A 132 4.48 -5.14 18.45
CA ARG A 132 3.87 -3.90 17.97
C ARG A 132 2.47 -4.09 17.40
N VAL A 133 2.23 -5.17 16.66
CA VAL A 133 0.89 -5.47 16.11
C VAL A 133 0.03 -6.33 17.04
N GLY A 134 0.43 -6.50 18.31
CA GLY A 134 -0.30 -7.25 19.36
C GLY A 134 -0.32 -8.76 19.18
N LEU A 135 0.65 -9.33 18.44
CA LEU A 135 0.66 -10.75 18.06
C LEU A 135 1.91 -11.52 18.52
N LEU A 136 2.68 -10.99 19.49
CA LEU A 136 3.89 -11.65 19.98
C LEU A 136 3.62 -13.09 20.44
N LYS A 137 2.50 -13.33 21.13
CA LYS A 137 2.10 -14.67 21.64
C LYS A 137 1.78 -15.67 20.52
N GLN A 138 1.63 -15.19 19.28
CA GLN A 138 1.30 -16.01 18.11
C GLN A 138 2.54 -16.40 17.28
N ALA A 139 3.74 -16.00 17.69
CA ALA A 139 4.99 -16.14 16.93
C ALA A 139 5.26 -17.57 16.43
N GLU A 140 4.94 -18.58 17.25
CA GLU A 140 5.18 -20.00 16.92
C GLU A 140 4.01 -20.68 16.21
N LYS A 141 2.88 -19.99 16.02
CA LYS A 141 1.75 -20.51 15.25
C LYS A 141 2.00 -20.42 13.75
N TYR A 142 1.14 -21.08 13.00
CA TYR A 142 1.11 -21.04 11.53
C TYR A 142 -0.06 -20.17 11.05
N PRO A 143 0.00 -19.60 9.83
CA PRO A 143 -1.05 -18.72 9.29
C PRO A 143 -2.47 -19.27 9.44
N GLY A 144 -2.69 -20.55 9.12
CA GLY A 144 -4.02 -21.19 9.23
C GLY A 144 -4.59 -21.30 10.65
N GLN A 145 -3.81 -20.95 11.69
CA GLN A 145 -4.26 -20.92 13.08
C GLN A 145 -4.64 -19.50 13.56
N LEU A 146 -4.55 -18.50 12.66
CA LEU A 146 -4.84 -17.10 12.91
C LEU A 146 -6.14 -16.67 12.21
N SER A 147 -6.86 -15.71 12.82
CA SER A 147 -7.97 -15.03 12.13
C SER A 147 -7.46 -14.20 10.94
N GLY A 148 -8.35 -13.80 10.02
CA GLY A 148 -8.00 -12.96 8.88
C GLY A 148 -7.33 -11.66 9.29
N GLY A 149 -7.88 -10.94 10.28
CA GLY A 149 -7.30 -9.70 10.79
C GLY A 149 -5.92 -9.91 11.45
N GLN A 150 -5.72 -11.04 12.15
CA GLN A 150 -4.40 -11.40 12.67
C GLN A 150 -3.41 -11.68 11.55
N GLN A 151 -3.81 -12.43 10.51
CA GLN A 151 -2.95 -12.69 9.36
C GLN A 151 -2.56 -11.40 8.63
N GLN A 152 -3.49 -10.46 8.47
CA GLN A 152 -3.22 -9.17 7.85
C GLN A 152 -2.23 -8.32 8.66
N ARG A 153 -2.39 -8.28 9.99
CA ARG A 153 -1.42 -7.59 10.86
C ARG A 153 -0.03 -8.24 10.80
N VAL A 154 0.06 -9.55 10.68
CA VAL A 154 1.33 -10.26 10.41
C VAL A 154 1.90 -9.85 9.04
N ALA A 155 1.08 -9.74 8.00
CA ALA A 155 1.54 -9.30 6.67
C ALA A 155 2.10 -7.88 6.70
N ILE A 156 1.48 -6.97 7.46
CA ILE A 156 2.00 -5.62 7.71
C ILE A 156 3.36 -5.69 8.44
N ALA A 157 3.44 -6.44 9.54
CA ALA A 157 4.67 -6.62 10.31
C ALA A 157 5.80 -7.23 9.45
N ARG A 158 5.48 -8.19 8.59
CA ARG A 158 6.43 -8.79 7.64
C ARG A 158 6.96 -7.76 6.64
N ALA A 159 6.11 -6.90 6.09
CA ALA A 159 6.53 -5.83 5.19
C ALA A 159 7.45 -4.83 5.92
N LEU A 160 7.10 -4.43 7.14
CA LEU A 160 7.90 -3.53 7.98
C LEU A 160 9.25 -4.12 8.37
N ALA A 161 9.38 -5.45 8.48
CA ALA A 161 10.63 -6.12 8.82
C ALA A 161 11.76 -5.86 7.81
N MET A 162 11.42 -5.44 6.61
CA MET A 162 12.37 -5.09 5.54
C MET A 162 12.88 -3.65 5.61
N ASP A 163 12.48 -2.82 6.59
CA ASP A 163 12.79 -1.37 6.68
C ASP A 163 12.41 -0.60 5.40
N PRO A 164 11.16 -0.70 4.96
CA PRO A 164 10.74 -0.07 3.72
C PRO A 164 10.77 1.45 3.82
N ILE A 165 11.10 2.11 2.70
CA ILE A 165 11.03 3.59 2.57
C ILE A 165 9.62 4.08 2.30
N CYS A 166 8.75 3.21 1.80
CA CYS A 166 7.31 3.44 1.61
C CYS A 166 6.54 2.13 1.67
N MET A 167 5.26 2.22 1.99
CA MET A 167 4.33 1.10 2.09
C MET A 167 3.20 1.24 1.08
N LEU A 168 2.92 0.17 0.36
CA LEU A 168 1.82 0.04 -0.57
C LEU A 168 0.77 -0.92 0.02
N PHE A 169 -0.49 -0.52 0.05
CA PHE A 169 -1.59 -1.34 0.55
C PHE A 169 -2.65 -1.52 -0.53
N ASP A 170 -2.88 -2.75 -0.95
CA ASP A 170 -3.89 -3.10 -1.95
C ASP A 170 -5.10 -3.74 -1.28
N GLU A 171 -6.10 -2.92 -0.95
CA GLU A 171 -7.35 -3.31 -0.28
C GLU A 171 -7.13 -4.18 0.97
N PRO A 172 -6.38 -3.71 1.98
CA PRO A 172 -5.91 -4.55 3.10
C PRO A 172 -7.03 -5.07 4.01
N THR A 173 -8.25 -4.56 3.90
CA THR A 173 -9.39 -4.93 4.75
C THR A 173 -10.51 -5.68 4.00
N SER A 174 -10.46 -5.74 2.67
CA SER A 174 -11.58 -6.25 1.86
C SER A 174 -11.85 -7.77 2.00
N ALA A 175 -10.88 -8.53 2.50
CA ALA A 175 -11.02 -9.97 2.80
C ALA A 175 -11.31 -10.26 4.27
N LEU A 176 -11.67 -9.24 5.07
CA LEU A 176 -11.87 -9.35 6.52
C LEU A 176 -13.34 -9.22 6.90
N ASP A 177 -13.70 -9.91 7.99
CA ASP A 177 -14.97 -9.67 8.66
C ASP A 177 -14.99 -8.26 9.28
N PRO A 178 -16.16 -7.58 9.35
CA PRO A 178 -16.27 -6.21 9.84
C PRO A 178 -15.65 -5.98 11.24
N GLU A 179 -15.72 -6.98 12.12
CA GLU A 179 -15.18 -6.92 13.48
C GLU A 179 -13.64 -6.82 13.50
N MET A 180 -12.96 -7.28 12.44
CA MET A 180 -11.51 -7.33 12.36
C MET A 180 -10.90 -6.12 11.63
N ILE A 181 -11.70 -5.34 10.91
CA ILE A 181 -11.26 -4.22 10.09
C ILE A 181 -10.54 -3.17 10.94
N ASN A 182 -11.12 -2.79 12.07
CA ASN A 182 -10.58 -1.74 12.92
C ASN A 182 -9.18 -2.05 13.46
N GLU A 183 -8.91 -3.32 13.83
CA GLU A 183 -7.59 -3.73 14.33
C GLU A 183 -6.47 -3.53 13.27
N VAL A 184 -6.80 -3.72 11.99
CA VAL A 184 -5.86 -3.51 10.89
C VAL A 184 -5.71 -2.02 10.58
N LEU A 185 -6.81 -1.27 10.56
CA LEU A 185 -6.80 0.16 10.32
C LEU A 185 -6.06 0.92 11.42
N ASP A 186 -6.16 0.51 12.69
CA ASP A 186 -5.43 1.14 13.78
C ASP A 186 -3.92 1.03 13.60
N VAL A 187 -3.41 -0.14 13.19
CA VAL A 187 -1.98 -0.29 12.84
C VAL A 187 -1.59 0.66 11.70
N MET A 188 -2.42 0.81 10.68
CA MET A 188 -2.15 1.73 9.56
C MET A 188 -2.20 3.19 9.99
N VAL A 189 -3.08 3.55 10.92
CA VAL A 189 -3.14 4.90 11.53
C VAL A 189 -1.85 5.22 12.28
N GLU A 190 -1.33 4.28 13.07
CA GLU A 190 -0.06 4.44 13.78
C GLU A 190 1.09 4.68 12.80
N LEU A 191 1.15 3.91 11.70
CA LEU A 191 2.17 4.10 10.67
C LEU A 191 2.10 5.50 10.02
N ALA A 192 0.89 6.00 9.76
CA ALA A 192 0.67 7.35 9.24
C ALA A 192 1.19 8.41 10.22
N GLN A 193 0.87 8.28 11.51
CA GLN A 193 1.30 9.21 12.57
C GLN A 193 2.83 9.23 12.75
N GLU A 194 3.50 8.10 12.48
CA GLU A 194 4.96 8.02 12.50
C GLU A 194 5.63 8.62 11.24
N GLY A 195 4.85 9.10 10.28
CA GLY A 195 5.35 9.69 9.04
C GLY A 195 5.77 8.66 7.98
N MET A 196 5.23 7.44 8.02
CA MET A 196 5.44 6.47 6.95
C MET A 196 4.82 6.95 5.66
N THR A 197 5.60 6.98 4.58
CA THR A 197 5.08 7.23 3.22
C THR A 197 4.17 6.07 2.81
N MET A 198 2.92 6.36 2.47
CA MET A 198 1.97 5.31 2.12
C MET A 198 1.14 5.64 0.89
N MET A 199 0.91 4.62 0.04
CA MET A 199 -0.12 4.64 -0.99
C MET A 199 -1.11 3.51 -0.70
N VAL A 200 -2.38 3.83 -0.51
CA VAL A 200 -3.39 2.89 0.04
C VAL A 200 -4.60 2.83 -0.87
N VAL A 201 -4.84 1.68 -1.49
CA VAL A 201 -6.12 1.37 -2.15
C VAL A 201 -7.09 0.87 -1.08
N THR A 202 -8.21 1.56 -0.90
CA THR A 202 -9.21 1.17 0.11
C THR A 202 -10.61 1.68 -0.23
N HIS A 203 -11.61 1.02 0.35
CA HIS A 203 -13.01 1.46 0.38
C HIS A 203 -13.39 2.05 1.75
N GLU A 204 -12.47 2.06 2.71
CA GLU A 204 -12.68 2.57 4.08
C GLU A 204 -12.57 4.11 4.11
N MET A 205 -13.66 4.81 3.78
CA MET A 205 -13.64 6.27 3.68
C MET A 205 -13.46 6.96 5.05
N GLY A 206 -13.87 6.32 6.15
CA GLY A 206 -13.59 6.78 7.50
C GLY A 206 -12.09 6.82 7.80
N PHE A 207 -11.36 5.78 7.39
CA PHE A 207 -9.90 5.74 7.47
C PHE A 207 -9.27 6.83 6.59
N ALA A 208 -9.72 6.94 5.31
CA ALA A 208 -9.21 7.97 4.40
C ALA A 208 -9.37 9.37 4.98
N ARG A 209 -10.53 9.72 5.55
CA ARG A 209 -10.75 11.01 6.23
C ARG A 209 -9.80 11.23 7.41
N LYS A 210 -9.46 10.18 8.14
CA LYS A 210 -8.62 10.26 9.34
C LYS A 210 -7.16 10.52 9.02
N VAL A 211 -6.60 9.82 8.02
CA VAL A 211 -5.14 9.77 7.82
C VAL A 211 -4.64 10.28 6.48
N ALA A 212 -5.47 10.35 5.45
CA ALA A 212 -5.00 10.79 4.13
C ALA A 212 -4.58 12.26 4.16
N ASP A 213 -3.48 12.58 3.48
CA ASP A 213 -3.12 13.94 3.11
C ASP A 213 -3.82 14.30 1.79
N ARG A 214 -3.90 13.32 0.88
CA ARG A 214 -4.48 13.47 -0.45
C ARG A 214 -5.26 12.21 -0.85
N VAL A 215 -6.31 12.39 -1.65
CA VAL A 215 -7.14 11.31 -2.16
C VAL A 215 -7.20 11.36 -3.68
N ILE A 216 -7.01 10.19 -4.30
CA ILE A 216 -7.07 9.98 -5.74
C ILE A 216 -8.32 9.16 -6.06
N PHE A 217 -9.16 9.66 -6.95
CA PHE A 217 -10.31 8.93 -7.47
C PHE A 217 -10.00 8.37 -8.86
N VAL A 218 -10.09 7.04 -8.97
CA VAL A 218 -9.82 6.31 -10.22
C VAL A 218 -11.10 5.68 -10.74
N GLU A 219 -11.43 5.94 -12.00
CA GLU A 219 -12.55 5.29 -12.70
C GLU A 219 -12.19 5.05 -14.18
N GLY A 220 -12.58 3.88 -14.69
CA GLY A 220 -12.34 3.52 -16.10
C GLY A 220 -10.86 3.48 -16.52
N GLY A 221 -9.96 3.30 -15.57
CA GLY A 221 -8.51 3.29 -15.79
C GLY A 221 -7.86 4.67 -15.78
N GLU A 222 -8.60 5.72 -15.45
CA GLU A 222 -8.13 7.11 -15.44
C GLU A 222 -8.18 7.70 -14.03
N ILE A 223 -7.25 8.60 -13.71
CA ILE A 223 -7.33 9.44 -12.51
C ILE A 223 -8.25 10.61 -12.86
N LEU A 224 -9.46 10.60 -12.30
CA LEU A 224 -10.45 11.66 -12.54
C LEU A 224 -10.32 12.82 -11.55
N GLU A 225 -9.80 12.53 -10.36
CA GLU A 225 -9.54 13.55 -9.35
C GLU A 225 -8.34 13.15 -8.49
N ASP A 226 -7.51 14.14 -8.16
CA ASP A 226 -6.37 14.03 -7.26
C ASP A 226 -6.33 15.32 -6.45
N SER A 227 -6.84 15.28 -5.22
CA SER A 227 -7.09 16.47 -4.41
C SER A 227 -6.67 16.27 -2.96
N PRO A 228 -6.32 17.34 -2.22
CA PRO A 228 -6.20 17.31 -0.77
C PRO A 228 -7.46 16.70 -0.13
N LYS A 229 -7.28 16.00 0.96
CA LYS A 229 -8.35 15.27 1.65
C LYS A 229 -9.60 16.12 1.89
N ASP A 230 -9.42 17.30 2.46
CA ASP A 230 -10.57 18.16 2.83
C ASP A 230 -11.33 18.62 1.58
N GLU A 231 -10.61 19.00 0.51
CA GLU A 231 -11.22 19.35 -0.77
C GLU A 231 -11.97 18.17 -1.40
N PHE A 232 -11.36 16.97 -1.38
CA PHE A 232 -11.97 15.76 -1.91
C PHE A 232 -13.31 15.40 -1.24
N PHE A 233 -13.38 15.50 0.08
CA PHE A 233 -14.57 15.10 0.84
C PHE A 233 -15.63 16.20 0.97
N GLU A 234 -15.25 17.47 0.95
CA GLU A 234 -16.17 18.60 1.18
C GLU A 234 -16.59 19.27 -0.14
N HIS A 235 -15.66 19.34 -1.09
CA HIS A 235 -15.85 20.05 -2.36
C HIS A 235 -15.28 19.26 -3.56
N PRO A 236 -15.73 18.01 -3.79
CA PRO A 236 -15.23 17.19 -4.90
C PRO A 236 -15.50 17.87 -6.24
N LYS A 237 -14.46 17.94 -7.09
CA LYS A 237 -14.49 18.67 -8.37
C LYS A 237 -15.24 17.91 -9.47
N SER A 238 -15.07 16.59 -9.49
CA SER A 238 -15.67 15.73 -10.51
C SER A 238 -17.09 15.34 -10.13
N GLU A 239 -18.06 15.49 -11.05
CA GLU A 239 -19.43 14.97 -10.87
C GLU A 239 -19.43 13.47 -10.54
N ARG A 240 -18.48 12.73 -11.10
CA ARG A 240 -18.31 11.27 -10.83
C ARG A 240 -17.86 11.03 -9.40
N THR A 241 -16.94 11.84 -8.89
CA THR A 241 -16.50 11.79 -7.49
C THR A 241 -17.66 12.12 -6.53
N GLN A 242 -18.44 13.17 -6.83
CA GLN A 242 -19.62 13.55 -6.05
C GLN A 242 -20.62 12.40 -5.96
N HIS A 243 -20.96 11.78 -7.10
CA HIS A 243 -21.85 10.65 -7.15
C HIS A 243 -21.32 9.41 -6.42
N PHE A 244 -20.01 9.15 -6.49
CA PHE A 244 -19.37 8.06 -5.76
C PHE A 244 -19.44 8.29 -4.24
N LEU A 245 -19.08 9.49 -3.78
CA LEU A 245 -19.12 9.86 -2.37
C LEU A 245 -20.55 9.84 -1.81
N SER A 246 -21.54 10.33 -2.55
CA SER A 246 -22.94 10.31 -2.12
C SER A 246 -23.47 8.91 -1.85
N LYS A 247 -23.00 7.90 -2.59
CA LYS A 247 -23.37 6.50 -2.38
C LYS A 247 -22.71 5.86 -1.16
N ILE A 248 -21.46 6.20 -0.90
CA ILE A 248 -20.67 5.56 0.18
C ILE A 248 -20.91 6.23 1.53
N LEU A 249 -21.13 7.55 1.55
CA LEU A 249 -21.35 8.30 2.78
C LEU A 249 -22.80 8.27 3.27
N SER A 250 -23.73 7.73 2.48
CA SER A 250 -25.14 7.53 2.85
C SER A 250 -25.42 6.20 3.58
N HIS A 251 -24.38 5.43 3.84
CA HIS A 251 -24.39 4.20 4.64
C HIS A 251 -23.48 4.37 5.87
#